data_bf105dfc0394308e71e21db8870f2152
#
_entry.id   bf105dfc0394308e71e21db8870f2152
#
_cell.length_a   1.000
_cell.length_b   1.000
_cell.length_c   1.000
_cell.angle_alpha   90.00
_cell.angle_beta   90.00
_cell.angle_gamma   90.00
#
_symmetry.space_group_name_H-M   'P 1'
#
loop_
_entity.id
_entity.type
_entity.pdbx_description
1 polymer ?
#
loop_
_entity_poly.entity_id
_entity_poly.type
_entity_poly.pdbx_seq_one_letter_code
_entity_poly.pdbx_strand_id
1 'polypeptide(L)'
;MSIDIDVIDPSAAPATGTPETGGWTTRELRTIVRGLKGINLVGADLVEVAPAYDTAAEITQIAAADVLFEVLSLMVKKGPLTS
;
A
#
# COMPACT_ATOMS: atom_id res chain seq x y z
N MET A 1 4.19 0.48 -10.94
CA MET A 1 3.00 0.25 -10.05
C MET A 1 2.77 1.47 -9.18
N SER A 2 1.55 1.90 -9.08
CA SER A 2 1.16 2.99 -8.17
C SER A 2 0.01 2.53 -7.30
N ILE A 3 0.11 2.79 -6.00
CA ILE A 3 -0.93 2.43 -5.03
C ILE A 3 -1.38 3.70 -4.31
N ASP A 4 -2.69 3.96 -4.34
CA ASP A 4 -3.31 5.05 -3.63
C ASP A 4 -3.81 4.53 -2.29
N ILE A 5 -3.39 5.14 -1.17
CA ILE A 5 -3.73 4.66 0.17
C ILE A 5 -5.23 4.76 0.47
N ASP A 6 -5.98 5.60 -0.25
CA ASP A 6 -7.41 5.76 -0.02
C ASP A 6 -8.26 4.56 -0.45
N VAL A 7 -7.66 3.56 -1.12
CA VAL A 7 -8.35 2.29 -1.39
C VAL A 7 -8.60 1.49 -0.10
N ILE A 8 -7.85 1.79 0.95
CA ILE A 8 -8.01 1.15 2.27
C ILE A 8 -9.09 1.89 3.05
N ASP A 9 -9.96 1.14 3.73
CA ASP A 9 -11.01 1.72 4.54
C ASP A 9 -10.44 2.69 5.59
N PRO A 10 -11.10 3.84 5.86
CA PRO A 10 -10.61 4.81 6.84
C PRO A 10 -10.47 4.27 8.28
N SER A 11 -11.09 3.13 8.59
CA SER A 11 -10.87 2.47 9.89
C SER A 11 -9.42 2.04 10.09
N ALA A 12 -8.70 1.75 8.99
CA ALA A 12 -7.31 1.33 9.03
C ALA A 12 -6.34 2.39 8.47
N ALA A 13 -6.82 3.27 7.58
CA ALA A 13 -5.99 4.28 6.94
C ALA A 13 -6.78 5.60 6.75
N PRO A 14 -7.05 6.35 7.84
CA PRO A 14 -7.82 7.58 7.78
C PRO A 14 -7.04 8.77 7.22
N ALA A 15 -5.70 8.76 7.25
CA ALA A 15 -4.88 9.91 6.91
C ALA A 15 -4.68 10.07 5.41
N THR A 16 -5.75 10.42 4.72
CA THR A 16 -5.76 10.78 3.31
C THR A 16 -6.69 11.98 3.11
N GLY A 17 -6.48 12.74 2.05
CA GLY A 17 -7.33 13.89 1.74
C GLY A 17 -8.74 13.50 1.28
N THR A 18 -8.93 12.27 0.81
CA THR A 18 -10.19 11.77 0.23
C THR A 18 -10.56 10.40 0.79
N PRO A 19 -10.82 10.27 2.10
CA PRO A 19 -11.19 8.97 2.67
C PRO A 19 -12.53 8.48 2.13
N GLU A 20 -12.60 7.18 1.84
CA GLU A 20 -13.81 6.52 1.31
C GLU A 20 -14.20 5.39 2.24
N THR A 21 -15.45 5.42 2.76
CA THR A 21 -15.98 4.32 3.58
C THR A 21 -16.23 3.08 2.71
N GLY A 22 -16.11 1.90 3.31
CA GLY A 22 -16.32 0.65 2.59
C GLY A 22 -15.12 0.26 1.72
N GLY A 23 -13.95 0.81 1.99
CA GLY A 23 -12.71 0.44 1.32
C GLY A 23 -12.19 -0.93 1.74
N TRP A 24 -11.08 -1.35 1.15
CA TRP A 24 -10.45 -2.63 1.47
C TRP A 24 -9.78 -2.62 2.84
N THR A 25 -9.70 -3.78 3.47
CA THR A 25 -8.86 -3.97 4.65
C THR A 25 -7.38 -4.02 4.22
N THR A 26 -6.48 -3.81 5.17
CA THR A 26 -5.04 -3.98 4.91
C THR A 26 -4.72 -5.41 4.47
N ARG A 27 -5.43 -6.40 5.03
CA ARG A 27 -5.25 -7.81 4.66
C ARG A 27 -5.66 -8.05 3.21
N GLU A 28 -6.76 -7.47 2.76
CA GLU A 28 -7.23 -7.60 1.37
C GLU A 28 -6.22 -6.99 0.40
N LEU A 29 -5.72 -5.78 0.68
CA LEU A 29 -4.71 -5.14 -0.16
C LEU A 29 -3.42 -5.96 -0.19
N ARG A 30 -2.98 -6.48 0.96
CA ARG A 30 -1.81 -7.36 1.05
C ARG A 30 -1.99 -8.60 0.18
N THR A 31 -3.16 -9.21 0.20
CA THR A 31 -3.49 -10.38 -0.63
C THR A 31 -3.39 -10.07 -2.11
N ILE A 32 -3.92 -8.90 -2.52
CA ILE A 32 -3.87 -8.45 -3.91
C ILE A 32 -2.42 -8.23 -4.35
N VAL A 33 -1.63 -7.53 -3.55
CA VAL A 33 -0.22 -7.27 -3.86
C VAL A 33 0.56 -8.59 -3.98
N ARG A 34 0.36 -9.52 -3.06
CA ARG A 34 1.00 -10.84 -3.13
C ARG A 34 0.57 -11.65 -4.35
N GLY A 35 -0.66 -11.44 -4.82
CA GLY A 35 -1.18 -12.08 -6.03
C GLY A 35 -0.49 -11.60 -7.31
N LEU A 36 0.26 -10.50 -7.25
CA LEU A 36 1.04 -9.98 -8.38
C LEU A 36 2.44 -10.61 -8.47
N LYS A 37 2.70 -11.65 -7.70
CA LYS A 37 3.98 -12.35 -7.70
C LYS A 37 4.40 -12.74 -9.11
N GLY A 38 5.65 -12.41 -9.45
CA GLY A 38 6.22 -12.75 -10.75
C GLY A 38 6.15 -11.66 -11.81
N ILE A 39 5.43 -10.55 -11.55
CA ILE A 39 5.42 -9.42 -12.48
C ILE A 39 6.79 -8.73 -12.49
N ASN A 40 7.10 -8.11 -13.60
CA ASN A 40 8.40 -7.47 -13.83
C ASN A 40 8.34 -5.99 -13.46
N LEU A 41 8.35 -5.68 -12.16
CA LEU A 41 8.26 -4.31 -11.65
C LEU A 41 9.55 -3.54 -11.90
N VAL A 42 9.43 -2.37 -12.52
CA VAL A 42 10.55 -1.44 -12.74
C VAL A 42 10.55 -0.32 -11.71
N GLY A 43 9.41 -0.07 -11.05
CA GLY A 43 9.29 0.92 -9.99
C GLY A 43 7.91 0.87 -9.37
N ALA A 44 7.76 1.52 -8.23
CA ALA A 44 6.48 1.60 -7.53
C ALA A 44 6.43 2.86 -6.67
N ASP A 45 5.22 3.38 -6.45
CA ASP A 45 4.97 4.44 -5.48
C ASP A 45 3.70 4.17 -4.67
N LEU A 46 3.62 4.85 -3.54
CA LEU A 46 2.43 4.88 -2.70
C LEU A 46 2.09 6.35 -2.47
N VAL A 47 0.86 6.73 -2.79
CA VAL A 47 0.44 8.13 -2.84
C VAL A 47 -0.74 8.41 -1.91
N GLU A 48 -1.03 9.69 -1.74
CA GLU A 48 -2.18 10.23 -1.01
C GLU A 48 -2.16 10.00 0.51
N VAL A 49 -1.03 9.65 1.11
CA VAL A 49 -0.89 9.64 2.57
C VAL A 49 -0.77 11.10 3.04
N ALA A 50 -1.63 11.50 3.97
CA ALA A 50 -1.63 12.82 4.57
C ALA A 50 -1.34 12.71 6.09
N PRO A 51 -0.07 12.65 6.52
CA PRO A 51 0.28 12.37 7.91
C PRO A 51 -0.35 13.32 8.92
N ALA A 52 -0.62 14.57 8.52
CA ALA A 52 -1.28 15.55 9.41
C ALA A 52 -2.68 15.12 9.87
N TYR A 53 -3.33 14.22 9.13
CA TYR A 53 -4.67 13.72 9.45
C TYR A 53 -4.63 12.37 10.16
N ASP A 54 -3.44 11.84 10.45
CA ASP A 54 -3.32 10.52 11.04
C ASP A 54 -3.66 10.54 12.54
N THR A 55 -3.92 9.35 13.09
CA THR A 55 -4.18 9.16 14.50
C THR A 55 -2.90 9.30 15.31
N ALA A 56 -3.03 9.42 16.64
CA ALA A 56 -1.88 9.46 17.54
C ALA A 56 -1.01 8.19 17.44
N ALA A 57 -1.60 7.05 17.04
CA ALA A 57 -0.87 5.80 16.82
C ALA A 57 -0.27 5.68 15.42
N GLU A 58 -0.50 6.68 14.56
CA GLU A 58 0.05 6.74 13.20
C GLU A 58 -0.30 5.52 12.35
N ILE A 59 -1.54 5.01 12.46
CA ILE A 59 -1.96 3.76 11.82
C ILE A 59 -1.89 3.80 10.29
N THR A 60 -2.18 4.96 9.68
CA THR A 60 -2.10 5.10 8.22
C THR A 60 -0.65 5.00 7.76
N GLN A 61 0.27 5.65 8.48
CA GLN A 61 1.69 5.61 8.16
C GLN A 61 2.23 4.19 8.31
N ILE A 62 1.78 3.46 9.34
CA ILE A 62 2.15 2.04 9.54
C ILE A 62 1.59 1.19 8.40
N ALA A 63 0.33 1.39 8.02
CA ALA A 63 -0.28 0.68 6.90
C ALA A 63 0.46 0.95 5.59
N ALA A 64 0.82 2.20 5.32
CA ALA A 64 1.59 2.58 4.15
C ALA A 64 2.97 1.90 4.13
N ALA A 65 3.65 1.87 5.26
CA ALA A 65 4.95 1.20 5.37
C ALA A 65 4.83 -0.31 5.11
N ASP A 66 3.75 -0.94 5.60
CA ASP A 66 3.49 -2.37 5.37
C ASP A 66 3.26 -2.65 3.87
N VAL A 67 2.49 -1.80 3.20
CA VAL A 67 2.24 -1.94 1.76
C VAL A 67 3.54 -1.81 0.97
N LEU A 68 4.38 -0.81 1.29
CA LEU A 68 5.68 -0.65 0.65
C LEU A 68 6.58 -1.87 0.89
N PHE A 69 6.56 -2.43 2.10
CA PHE A 69 7.30 -3.66 2.41
C PHE A 69 6.85 -4.82 1.51
N GLU A 70 5.54 -5.00 1.31
CA GLU A 70 5.01 -6.04 0.45
C GLU A 70 5.43 -5.85 -1.01
N VAL A 71 5.43 -4.60 -1.51
CA VAL A 71 5.87 -4.29 -2.87
C VAL A 71 7.36 -4.57 -3.05
N LEU A 72 8.19 -4.13 -2.11
CA LEU A 72 9.63 -4.43 -2.13
C LEU A 72 9.88 -5.93 -2.08
N SER A 73 9.11 -6.67 -1.30
CA SER A 73 9.21 -8.13 -1.21
C SER A 73 8.92 -8.79 -2.54
N LEU A 74 7.94 -8.27 -3.31
CA LEU A 74 7.68 -8.75 -4.68
C LEU A 74 8.89 -8.56 -5.58
N MET A 75 9.52 -7.39 -5.53
CA MET A 75 10.67 -7.07 -6.37
C MET A 75 11.87 -7.96 -6.04
N VAL A 76 12.14 -8.15 -4.75
CA VAL A 76 13.23 -9.02 -4.28
C VAL A 76 12.98 -10.47 -4.68
N LYS A 77 11.77 -10.97 -4.53
CA LYS A 77 11.40 -12.33 -4.90
C LYS A 77 11.53 -12.60 -6.39
N LYS A 78 11.15 -11.63 -7.21
CA LYS A 78 11.28 -11.73 -8.66
C LYS A 78 12.75 -11.76 -9.08
N GLY A 79 13.62 -11.06 -8.34
CA GLY A 79 15.03 -10.89 -8.67
C GLY A 79 15.24 -9.91 -9.80
N PRO A 80 16.40 -9.97 -10.50
CA PRO A 80 16.71 -9.02 -11.57
C PRO A 80 15.65 -8.98 -12.64
N LEU A 81 15.42 -7.79 -13.22
CA LEU A 81 14.48 -7.62 -14.30
C LEU A 81 14.88 -8.44 -15.52
N THR A 82 13.89 -9.01 -16.20
CA THR A 82 14.10 -9.70 -17.46
C THR A 82 13.86 -8.75 -18.62
N SER A 83 14.65 -8.88 -19.66
CA SER A 83 14.50 -8.11 -20.89
C SER A 83 13.53 -8.78 -21.87
#